data_8179d8fdc8d454ff2e293664057dae38
#
_entry.id   8179d8fdc8d454ff2e293664057dae38
#
_cell.length_a   1.000
_cell.length_b   1.000
_cell.length_c   1.000
_cell.angle_alpha   90.00
_cell.angle_beta   90.00
_cell.angle_gamma   90.00
#
_symmetry.space_group_name_H-M   'P 1'
#
loop_
_entity.id
_entity.type
_entity.pdbx_description
1 polymer ?
#
loop_
_entity_poly.entity_id
_entity_poly.type
_entity_poly.pdbx_seq_one_letter_code
_entity_poly.pdbx_strand_id
1 'polypeptide(L)'
;MNTKLTVASTSAVICFCSALLFGAALRHASSHSEELSSRGATSWSDRSASQDATLIRKGKLLFDQTPRYASHYVGNKLACGDCHIQSGTAAYAAPLTNVAGFFPMFSKRAGHVITLKDRINECFVRSEAGHPLPADGPEMQALTAYIRSLTCNPRNGAPCPQRGLVKLPELKGDTARGKQIYMKAQCDFCHGLDGAGIPPAMPALWGRNSFNDGAGMDKPSKMAAYVFHNMPQNSPGSLTPQEAYDVAAYIHSKPRPKFNPIYKSY
;
A
#
# COMPACT_ATOMS: atom_id res chain seq x y z
N MET A 1 -17.80 55.43 36.94
CA MET A 1 -19.00 55.57 37.78
C MET A 1 -19.26 54.14 38.28
N ASN A 2 -18.80 53.85 39.52
CA ASN A 2 -19.58 53.80 40.75
C ASN A 2 -20.63 52.71 40.67
N THR A 3 -20.77 51.74 41.54
CA THR A 3 -20.51 51.61 42.98
C THR A 3 -20.78 50.17 43.40
N LYS A 4 -19.90 49.56 44.18
CA LYS A 4 -20.04 49.16 45.63
C LYS A 4 -21.03 48.01 45.89
N LEU A 5 -20.48 46.90 46.42
CA LEU A 5 -20.40 46.50 47.88
C LEU A 5 -21.73 46.07 48.48
N THR A 6 -21.84 44.91 49.03
CA THR A 6 -21.78 44.67 50.48
C THR A 6 -21.90 43.18 50.85
N VAL A 7 -21.09 42.71 51.66
CA VAL A 7 -20.86 41.80 52.74
C VAL A 7 -22.02 41.63 53.73
N ALA A 8 -22.25 40.42 54.21
CA ALA A 8 -22.60 40.02 55.60
C ALA A 8 -22.68 38.49 55.65
N SER A 9 -21.83 37.72 56.30
CA SER A 9 -21.54 37.53 57.70
C SER A 9 -22.76 37.10 58.56
N THR A 10 -22.65 35.89 59.11
CA THR A 10 -22.78 35.47 60.51
C THR A 10 -22.98 33.94 60.53
N SER A 11 -22.13 33.15 61.04
CA SER A 11 -21.87 32.65 62.41
C SER A 11 -23.05 31.96 63.09
N ALA A 12 -22.86 30.71 63.47
CA ALA A 12 -23.00 30.10 64.80
C ALA A 12 -23.17 28.59 64.69
N VAL A 13 -22.34 27.81 65.17
CA VAL A 13 -22.02 27.35 66.56
C VAL A 13 -22.62 25.95 66.83
N ILE A 14 -21.72 25.00 66.91
CA ILE A 14 -21.53 23.88 67.86
C ILE A 14 -22.77 23.04 68.30
N CYS A 15 -22.69 21.72 68.07
CA CYS A 15 -22.83 20.82 69.25
C CYS A 15 -22.27 19.42 68.96
N PHE A 16 -21.46 18.98 69.90
CA PHE A 16 -20.93 17.68 70.26
C PHE A 16 -21.94 16.52 70.09
N CYS A 17 -21.50 15.34 69.65
CA CYS A 17 -21.31 14.23 70.61
C CYS A 17 -20.75 12.98 69.89
N SER A 18 -19.79 12.44 70.52
CA SER A 18 -19.11 11.17 70.43
C SER A 18 -19.99 9.94 70.21
N ALA A 19 -19.61 9.07 69.28
CA ALA A 19 -19.71 7.60 69.38
C ALA A 19 -18.75 6.99 68.38
N LEU A 20 -17.54 6.71 68.80
CA LEU A 20 -17.01 5.41 69.15
C LEU A 20 -16.92 4.42 67.99
N LEU A 21 -15.66 4.30 67.48
CA LEU A 21 -14.89 3.05 67.39
C LEU A 21 -15.73 1.76 67.29
N PHE A 22 -15.97 1.29 66.11
CA PHE A 22 -15.94 -0.12 65.70
C PHE A 22 -16.35 -0.15 64.22
N GLY A 23 -15.41 -0.33 63.32
CA GLY A 23 -15.71 -0.44 61.89
C GLY A 23 -14.54 -0.28 60.93
N ALA A 24 -13.32 -0.35 61.43
CA ALA A 24 -12.13 -0.11 60.61
C ALA A 24 -11.41 -1.39 60.13
N ALA A 25 -12.02 -2.56 60.23
CA ALA A 25 -11.35 -3.83 59.87
C ALA A 25 -11.97 -4.60 58.70
N LEU A 26 -13.02 -4.12 58.04
CA LEU A 26 -13.70 -4.85 56.96
C LEU A 26 -13.71 -4.14 55.60
N ARG A 27 -12.96 -3.04 55.45
CA ARG A 27 -12.88 -2.32 54.14
C ARG A 27 -11.53 -2.45 53.43
N HIS A 28 -10.57 -3.22 53.94
CA HIS A 28 -9.26 -3.40 53.31
C HIS A 28 -9.11 -4.71 52.54
N ALA A 29 -10.10 -5.60 52.55
CA ALA A 29 -10.05 -6.86 51.81
C ALA A 29 -10.79 -6.83 50.45
N SER A 30 -11.60 -5.81 50.17
CA SER A 30 -12.33 -5.69 48.88
C SER A 30 -11.59 -4.91 47.81
N SER A 31 -10.60 -4.09 48.13
CA SER A 31 -9.91 -3.28 47.12
C SER A 31 -8.74 -4.01 46.43
N HIS A 32 -8.24 -5.08 47.01
CA HIS A 32 -7.14 -5.87 46.40
C HIS A 32 -7.61 -6.94 45.40
N SER A 33 -8.87 -7.35 45.44
CA SER A 33 -9.40 -8.33 44.49
C SER A 33 -9.94 -7.70 43.20
N GLU A 34 -10.32 -6.43 43.22
CA GLU A 34 -10.76 -5.71 42.00
C GLU A 34 -9.59 -5.19 41.17
N GLU A 35 -8.46 -4.86 41.80
CA GLU A 35 -7.28 -4.35 41.10
C GLU A 35 -6.45 -5.44 40.36
N LEU A 36 -6.58 -6.71 40.78
CA LEU A 36 -5.97 -7.84 40.03
C LEU A 36 -6.86 -8.35 38.87
N SER A 37 -8.16 -8.06 38.88
CA SER A 37 -9.07 -8.46 37.81
C SER A 37 -9.04 -7.53 36.60
N SER A 38 -8.52 -6.30 36.74
CA SER A 38 -8.45 -5.32 35.63
C SER A 38 -7.17 -5.40 34.78
N ARG A 39 -6.19 -6.19 35.18
CA ARG A 39 -4.87 -6.29 34.53
C ARG A 39 -4.74 -7.43 33.50
N GLY A 40 -5.77 -8.19 33.19
CA GLY A 40 -5.60 -9.43 32.43
C GLY A 40 -6.58 -9.78 31.32
N ALA A 41 -7.63 -9.01 31.08
CA ALA A 41 -8.61 -9.35 30.05
C ALA A 41 -8.67 -8.30 28.95
N THR A 42 -7.68 -8.32 28.03
CA THR A 42 -7.92 -7.73 26.69
C THR A 42 -9.18 -8.39 26.12
N SER A 43 -10.18 -7.58 25.79
CA SER A 43 -11.44 -8.08 25.23
C SER A 43 -11.18 -8.84 23.93
N TRP A 44 -12.09 -9.74 23.53
CA TRP A 44 -12.00 -10.42 22.22
C TRP A 44 -11.90 -9.42 21.07
N SER A 45 -12.60 -8.27 21.18
CA SER A 45 -12.54 -7.17 20.21
C SER A 45 -11.15 -6.54 20.14
N ASP A 46 -10.49 -6.33 21.28
CA ASP A 46 -9.15 -5.71 21.31
C ASP A 46 -8.07 -6.65 20.77
N ARG A 47 -8.20 -7.95 21.01
CA ARG A 47 -7.28 -8.96 20.43
C ARG A 47 -7.45 -9.09 18.93
N SER A 48 -8.67 -9.11 18.44
CA SER A 48 -8.96 -9.17 17.01
C SER A 48 -8.46 -7.91 16.29
N ALA A 49 -8.74 -6.72 16.81
CA ALA A 49 -8.24 -5.45 16.27
C ALA A 49 -6.70 -5.38 16.27
N SER A 50 -6.05 -5.90 17.31
CA SER A 50 -4.58 -5.97 17.41
C SER A 50 -3.98 -6.96 16.39
N GLN A 51 -4.63 -8.10 16.17
CA GLN A 51 -4.22 -9.07 15.15
C GLN A 51 -4.36 -8.50 13.74
N ASP A 52 -5.47 -7.83 13.44
CA ASP A 52 -5.72 -7.18 12.15
C ASP A 52 -4.69 -6.09 11.88
N ALA A 53 -4.38 -5.23 12.88
CA ALA A 53 -3.35 -4.21 12.75
C ALA A 53 -1.95 -4.82 12.51
N THR A 54 -1.67 -5.97 13.09
CA THR A 54 -0.40 -6.69 12.88
C THR A 54 -0.31 -7.26 11.46
N LEU A 55 -1.39 -7.86 10.94
CA LEU A 55 -1.46 -8.36 9.57
C LEU A 55 -1.32 -7.23 8.56
N ILE A 56 -1.99 -6.10 8.78
CA ILE A 56 -1.89 -4.92 7.91
C ILE A 56 -0.45 -4.39 7.86
N ARG A 57 0.24 -4.27 9.00
CA ARG A 57 1.65 -3.86 9.02
C ARG A 57 2.56 -4.83 8.29
N LYS A 58 2.40 -6.14 8.51
CA LYS A 58 3.14 -7.17 7.76
C LYS A 58 2.87 -7.07 6.26
N GLY A 59 1.61 -6.90 5.88
CA GLY A 59 1.21 -6.73 4.48
C GLY A 59 1.82 -5.50 3.83
N LYS A 60 1.89 -4.38 4.55
CA LYS A 60 2.58 -3.17 4.06
C LYS A 60 4.08 -3.39 3.85
N LEU A 61 4.76 -4.02 4.81
CA LEU A 61 6.19 -4.35 4.67
C LEU A 61 6.43 -5.28 3.47
N LEU A 62 5.58 -6.28 3.30
CA LEU A 62 5.64 -7.23 2.20
C LEU A 62 5.39 -6.53 0.86
N PHE A 63 4.45 -5.61 0.81
CA PHE A 63 4.13 -4.80 -0.36
C PHE A 63 5.28 -3.89 -0.78
N ASP A 64 5.88 -3.18 0.18
CA ASP A 64 6.95 -2.21 -0.09
C ASP A 64 8.33 -2.87 -0.29
N GLN A 65 8.52 -4.11 0.21
CA GLN A 65 9.79 -4.83 0.17
C GLN A 65 9.58 -6.31 -0.20
N THR A 66 8.81 -6.56 -1.26
CA THR A 66 8.40 -7.91 -1.67
C THR A 66 9.58 -8.89 -1.81
N PRO A 67 10.73 -8.53 -2.42
CA PRO A 67 11.86 -9.45 -2.53
C PRO A 67 12.49 -9.84 -1.20
N ARG A 68 12.33 -9.01 -0.16
CA ARG A 68 12.85 -9.29 1.18
C ARG A 68 11.94 -10.23 1.97
N TYR A 69 10.62 -10.01 1.91
CA TYR A 69 9.67 -10.70 2.77
C TYR A 69 8.94 -11.85 2.08
N ALA A 70 9.04 -11.95 0.76
CA ALA A 70 8.49 -13.03 -0.05
C ALA A 70 9.52 -13.61 -1.03
N SER A 71 10.80 -13.68 -0.62
CA SER A 71 11.94 -14.06 -1.47
C SER A 71 11.78 -15.40 -2.21
N HIS A 72 11.05 -16.35 -1.62
CA HIS A 72 10.78 -17.65 -2.25
C HIS A 72 9.77 -17.59 -3.40
N TYR A 73 9.02 -16.50 -3.51
CA TYR A 73 7.93 -16.39 -4.48
C TYR A 73 8.22 -15.40 -5.60
N VAL A 74 9.32 -14.63 -5.51
CA VAL A 74 9.71 -13.66 -6.53
C VAL A 74 10.88 -14.16 -7.37
N GLY A 75 10.87 -13.88 -8.67
CA GLY A 75 11.92 -14.24 -9.61
C GLY A 75 12.83 -13.05 -9.97
N ASN A 76 12.52 -11.86 -9.48
CA ASN A 76 13.26 -10.63 -9.76
C ASN A 76 13.46 -9.79 -8.48
N LYS A 77 13.82 -8.51 -8.63
CA LYS A 77 14.08 -7.59 -7.52
C LYS A 77 13.00 -6.52 -7.36
N LEU A 78 11.87 -6.65 -8.06
CA LEU A 78 10.78 -5.70 -7.96
C LEU A 78 9.92 -5.93 -6.73
N ALA A 79 9.44 -4.83 -6.15
CA ALA A 79 8.40 -4.82 -5.13
C ALA A 79 7.08 -4.31 -5.71
N CYS A 80 5.96 -4.65 -5.09
CA CYS A 80 4.64 -4.12 -5.48
C CYS A 80 4.64 -2.58 -5.48
N GLY A 81 5.30 -1.98 -4.48
CA GLY A 81 5.46 -0.53 -4.31
C GLY A 81 6.23 0.17 -5.44
N ASP A 82 7.04 -0.54 -6.22
CA ASP A 82 7.78 0.03 -7.35
C ASP A 82 6.86 0.51 -8.48
N CYS A 83 5.72 -0.17 -8.66
CA CYS A 83 4.70 0.22 -9.64
C CYS A 83 3.51 0.91 -8.97
N HIS A 84 3.16 0.52 -7.76
CA HIS A 84 2.07 1.09 -6.97
C HIS A 84 2.62 2.08 -5.94
N ILE A 85 3.11 3.23 -6.43
CA ILE A 85 3.85 4.24 -5.65
C ILE A 85 3.06 4.69 -4.40
N GLN A 86 3.77 5.18 -3.37
CA GLN A 86 3.24 5.57 -2.07
C GLN A 86 2.45 4.42 -1.41
N SER A 87 3.06 3.24 -1.42
CA SER A 87 2.45 2.03 -0.84
C SER A 87 1.05 1.75 -1.41
N GLY A 88 0.84 2.01 -2.69
CA GLY A 88 -0.42 1.74 -3.39
C GLY A 88 -1.47 2.85 -3.34
N THR A 89 -1.11 4.06 -2.90
CA THR A 89 -2.09 5.16 -2.76
C THR A 89 -1.89 6.31 -3.74
N ALA A 90 -0.72 6.39 -4.44
CA ALA A 90 -0.45 7.47 -5.37
C ALA A 90 -1.44 7.49 -6.54
N ALA A 91 -2.05 8.64 -6.77
CA ALA A 91 -2.85 8.89 -7.98
C ALA A 91 -1.98 8.64 -9.23
N TYR A 92 -2.59 8.16 -10.29
CA TYR A 92 -1.91 7.87 -11.58
C TYR A 92 -0.92 6.69 -11.58
N ALA A 93 -0.49 6.17 -10.42
CA ALA A 93 0.36 4.99 -10.30
C ALA A 93 -0.43 3.69 -10.05
N ALA A 94 -1.54 3.53 -10.76
CA ALA A 94 -2.48 2.42 -10.58
C ALA A 94 -2.87 2.19 -9.11
N PRO A 95 -3.46 3.18 -8.42
CA PRO A 95 -3.75 3.10 -6.99
C PRO A 95 -4.62 1.90 -6.64
N LEU A 96 -4.37 1.34 -5.46
CA LEU A 96 -5.10 0.19 -4.92
C LEU A 96 -6.20 0.60 -3.92
N THR A 97 -6.38 1.88 -3.72
CA THR A 97 -7.42 2.44 -2.84
C THR A 97 -8.81 1.94 -3.28
N ASN A 98 -9.55 1.36 -2.34
CA ASN A 98 -10.87 0.74 -2.55
C ASN A 98 -10.89 -0.42 -3.56
N VAL A 99 -9.74 -0.89 -4.07
CA VAL A 99 -9.69 -1.91 -5.12
C VAL A 99 -10.28 -3.24 -4.67
N ALA A 100 -10.15 -3.56 -3.39
CA ALA A 100 -10.63 -4.83 -2.84
C ALA A 100 -12.16 -5.01 -2.99
N GLY A 101 -12.93 -3.91 -2.98
CA GLY A 101 -14.37 -3.94 -3.14
C GLY A 101 -14.87 -4.31 -4.56
N PHE A 102 -13.96 -4.40 -5.55
CA PHE A 102 -14.33 -4.80 -6.91
C PHE A 102 -14.20 -6.30 -7.15
N PHE A 103 -13.64 -7.04 -6.20
CA PHE A 103 -13.51 -8.50 -6.31
C PHE A 103 -14.62 -9.23 -5.54
N PRO A 104 -15.09 -10.39 -6.07
CA PRO A 104 -14.64 -11.06 -7.30
C PRO A 104 -15.09 -10.34 -8.57
N MET A 105 -14.27 -10.42 -9.65
CA MET A 105 -14.58 -9.78 -10.93
C MET A 105 -14.11 -10.64 -12.11
N PHE A 106 -14.76 -10.48 -13.28
CA PHE A 106 -14.33 -11.17 -14.49
C PHE A 106 -13.01 -10.58 -15.01
N SER A 107 -12.01 -11.43 -15.18
CA SER A 107 -10.72 -11.09 -15.79
C SER A 107 -10.71 -11.50 -17.25
N LYS A 108 -10.65 -10.51 -18.17
CA LYS A 108 -10.49 -10.79 -19.61
C LYS A 108 -9.19 -11.54 -19.93
N ARG A 109 -8.16 -11.40 -19.09
CA ARG A 109 -6.86 -12.06 -19.25
C ARG A 109 -6.95 -13.53 -18.87
N ALA A 110 -7.53 -13.82 -17.69
CA ALA A 110 -7.69 -15.17 -17.18
C ALA A 110 -8.85 -15.94 -17.87
N GLY A 111 -9.82 -15.23 -18.45
CA GLY A 111 -11.00 -15.80 -19.10
C GLY A 111 -12.09 -16.27 -18.12
N HIS A 112 -11.96 -15.94 -16.82
CA HIS A 112 -12.91 -16.34 -15.77
C HIS A 112 -13.00 -15.29 -14.66
N VAL A 113 -13.89 -15.51 -13.70
CA VAL A 113 -14.02 -14.68 -12.50
C VAL A 113 -12.86 -14.96 -11.55
N ILE A 114 -12.17 -13.89 -11.13
CA ILE A 114 -11.02 -13.94 -10.23
C ILE A 114 -11.32 -13.25 -8.91
N THR A 115 -10.68 -13.71 -7.85
CA THR A 115 -10.67 -13.07 -6.52
C THR A 115 -9.55 -12.05 -6.39
N LEU A 116 -9.53 -11.30 -5.28
CA LEU A 116 -8.38 -10.43 -4.95
C LEU A 116 -7.09 -11.25 -4.79
N LYS A 117 -7.16 -12.47 -4.22
CA LYS A 117 -6.00 -13.36 -4.08
C LYS A 117 -5.44 -13.77 -5.45
N ASP A 118 -6.30 -14.10 -6.40
CA ASP A 118 -5.87 -14.42 -7.78
C ASP A 118 -5.21 -13.21 -8.44
N ARG A 119 -5.77 -12.00 -8.22
CA ARG A 119 -5.18 -10.77 -8.75
C ARG A 119 -3.82 -10.46 -8.15
N ILE A 120 -3.60 -10.74 -6.86
CA ILE A 120 -2.28 -10.66 -6.22
C ILE A 120 -1.32 -11.64 -6.89
N ASN A 121 -1.75 -12.90 -7.08
CA ASN A 121 -0.94 -13.93 -7.74
C ASN A 121 -0.63 -13.61 -9.20
N GLU A 122 -1.54 -12.94 -9.95
CA GLU A 122 -1.19 -12.39 -11.27
C GLU A 122 0.05 -11.49 -11.21
N CYS A 123 0.22 -10.69 -10.16
CA CYS A 123 1.40 -9.84 -10.01
C CYS A 123 2.65 -10.68 -9.71
N PHE A 124 2.57 -11.66 -8.82
CA PHE A 124 3.69 -12.54 -8.49
C PHE A 124 4.23 -13.29 -9.71
N VAL A 125 3.36 -13.86 -10.54
CA VAL A 125 3.78 -14.62 -11.71
C VAL A 125 4.17 -13.76 -12.92
N ARG A 126 3.83 -12.46 -12.93
CA ARG A 126 4.07 -11.54 -14.05
C ARG A 126 5.03 -10.41 -13.69
N SER A 127 4.62 -9.52 -12.79
CA SER A 127 5.45 -8.37 -12.42
C SER A 127 6.67 -8.79 -11.62
N GLU A 128 6.50 -9.70 -10.67
CA GLU A 128 7.59 -10.25 -9.86
C GLU A 128 8.31 -11.44 -10.57
N ALA A 129 7.85 -11.85 -11.75
CA ALA A 129 8.43 -12.94 -12.58
C ALA A 129 8.67 -14.25 -11.80
N GLY A 130 7.87 -14.54 -10.78
CA GLY A 130 8.05 -15.62 -9.82
C GLY A 130 6.93 -16.66 -9.83
N HIS A 131 6.52 -17.07 -8.64
CA HIS A 131 5.56 -18.13 -8.39
C HIS A 131 4.36 -17.61 -7.59
N PRO A 132 3.16 -18.24 -7.70
CA PRO A 132 2.01 -17.83 -6.92
C PRO A 132 2.22 -18.12 -5.43
N LEU A 133 1.71 -17.23 -4.58
CA LEU A 133 1.57 -17.48 -3.14
C LEU A 133 0.50 -18.54 -2.88
N PRO A 134 0.67 -19.40 -1.87
CA PRO A 134 -0.42 -20.24 -1.37
C PRO A 134 -1.62 -19.37 -0.97
N ALA A 135 -2.84 -19.78 -1.36
CA ALA A 135 -4.05 -18.98 -1.15
C ALA A 135 -4.33 -18.66 0.34
N ASP A 136 -3.94 -19.55 1.23
CA ASP A 136 -4.11 -19.41 2.68
C ASP A 136 -2.78 -19.23 3.42
N GLY A 137 -1.71 -18.92 2.66
CA GLY A 137 -0.39 -18.63 3.21
C GLY A 137 -0.35 -17.28 3.97
N PRO A 138 0.60 -17.13 4.89
CA PRO A 138 0.70 -15.93 5.73
C PRO A 138 0.99 -14.67 4.91
N GLU A 139 1.74 -14.76 3.82
CA GLU A 139 2.02 -13.65 2.91
C GLU A 139 0.76 -13.17 2.20
N MET A 140 -0.06 -14.12 1.70
CA MET A 140 -1.33 -13.82 1.05
C MET A 140 -2.33 -13.18 2.01
N GLN A 141 -2.42 -13.71 3.24
CA GLN A 141 -3.27 -13.13 4.28
C GLN A 141 -2.85 -11.70 4.60
N ALA A 142 -1.55 -11.45 4.80
CA ALA A 142 -1.02 -10.14 5.11
C ALA A 142 -1.23 -9.13 3.97
N LEU A 143 -0.91 -9.50 2.72
CA LEU A 143 -1.15 -8.65 1.55
C LEU A 143 -2.64 -8.34 1.35
N THR A 144 -3.50 -9.33 1.53
CA THR A 144 -4.96 -9.15 1.40
C THR A 144 -5.48 -8.20 2.49
N ALA A 145 -5.03 -8.36 3.74
CA ALA A 145 -5.39 -7.46 4.84
C ALA A 145 -4.91 -6.02 4.56
N TYR A 146 -3.68 -5.86 4.10
CA TYR A 146 -3.14 -4.55 3.74
C TYR A 146 -3.94 -3.89 2.61
N ILE A 147 -4.15 -4.57 1.49
CA ILE A 147 -4.87 -4.00 0.33
C ILE A 147 -6.33 -3.66 0.71
N ARG A 148 -6.97 -4.47 1.56
CA ARG A 148 -8.31 -4.16 2.07
C ARG A 148 -8.33 -2.93 2.99
N SER A 149 -7.25 -2.64 3.69
CA SER A 149 -7.13 -1.46 4.54
C SER A 149 -6.95 -0.16 3.76
N LEU A 150 -6.58 -0.23 2.48
CA LEU A 150 -6.42 0.94 1.61
C LEU A 150 -7.80 1.47 1.20
N THR A 151 -8.38 2.29 2.07
CA THR A 151 -9.68 2.91 1.86
C THR A 151 -9.56 4.39 1.61
N CYS A 152 -10.45 4.93 0.79
CA CYS A 152 -10.64 6.35 0.59
C CYS A 152 -12.11 6.67 0.81
N ASN A 153 -12.38 7.68 1.61
CA ASN A 153 -13.73 8.16 1.85
C ASN A 153 -13.90 9.57 1.23
N PRO A 154 -14.66 9.73 0.15
CA PRO A 154 -14.85 11.03 -0.50
C PRO A 154 -15.57 12.06 0.40
N ARG A 155 -16.17 11.64 1.53
CA ARG A 155 -16.80 12.56 2.49
C ARG A 155 -15.83 13.53 3.15
N ASN A 156 -14.51 13.28 3.06
CA ASN A 156 -13.47 14.19 3.58
C ASN A 156 -13.08 15.28 2.57
N GLY A 157 -13.85 15.49 1.52
CA GLY A 157 -13.68 16.58 0.56
C GLY A 157 -12.68 16.33 -0.58
N ALA A 158 -11.81 15.34 -0.48
CA ALA A 158 -10.91 14.97 -1.56
C ALA A 158 -11.50 13.80 -2.39
N PRO A 159 -11.50 13.87 -3.73
CA PRO A 159 -11.92 12.75 -4.57
C PRO A 159 -10.98 11.56 -4.39
N CYS A 160 -11.53 10.35 -4.39
CA CYS A 160 -10.72 9.15 -4.39
C CYS A 160 -9.92 9.02 -5.70
N PRO A 161 -8.67 8.54 -5.63
CA PRO A 161 -7.87 8.31 -6.82
C PRO A 161 -8.59 7.41 -7.83
N GLN A 162 -8.50 7.76 -9.11
CA GLN A 162 -9.04 6.94 -10.18
C GLN A 162 -8.33 5.58 -10.20
N ARG A 163 -9.11 4.51 -10.23
CA ARG A 163 -8.57 3.14 -10.32
C ARG A 163 -7.83 2.89 -11.63
N GLY A 164 -6.68 2.25 -11.53
CA GLY A 164 -5.83 1.90 -12.69
C GLY A 164 -5.00 3.08 -13.20
N LEU A 165 -4.47 2.94 -14.39
CA LEU A 165 -3.71 3.99 -15.06
C LEU A 165 -4.66 4.88 -15.88
N VAL A 166 -4.44 6.18 -15.82
CA VAL A 166 -5.14 7.13 -16.68
C VAL A 166 -4.62 6.96 -18.10
N LYS A 167 -5.53 6.67 -19.01
CA LYS A 167 -5.17 6.41 -20.42
C LYS A 167 -4.71 7.67 -21.11
N LEU A 168 -3.69 7.53 -21.96
CA LEU A 168 -3.30 8.50 -22.97
C LEU A 168 -3.94 8.13 -24.31
N PRO A 169 -4.04 9.09 -25.27
CA PRO A 169 -4.29 8.76 -26.67
C PRO A 169 -3.28 7.72 -27.16
N GLU A 170 -3.70 6.77 -27.97
CA GLU A 170 -2.79 5.75 -28.51
C GLU A 170 -1.87 6.39 -29.57
N LEU A 171 -0.56 6.31 -29.31
CA LEU A 171 0.48 6.83 -30.17
C LEU A 171 1.50 5.72 -30.46
N LYS A 172 2.20 5.87 -31.58
CA LYS A 172 3.32 4.99 -31.94
C LYS A 172 4.62 5.56 -31.37
N GLY A 173 5.28 4.80 -30.50
CA GLY A 173 6.58 5.17 -29.95
C GLY A 173 7.72 4.88 -30.93
N ASP A 174 8.79 5.68 -30.81
CA ASP A 174 10.04 5.53 -31.56
C ASP A 174 11.18 5.21 -30.60
N THR A 175 11.84 4.07 -30.82
CA THR A 175 12.91 3.58 -29.93
C THR A 175 14.13 4.49 -29.93
N ALA A 176 14.50 5.09 -31.07
CA ALA A 176 15.70 5.93 -31.16
C ALA A 176 15.48 7.26 -30.43
N ARG A 177 14.32 7.91 -30.64
CA ARG A 177 13.93 9.10 -29.88
C ARG A 177 13.79 8.78 -28.39
N GLY A 178 13.19 7.64 -28.06
CA GLY A 178 13.03 7.18 -26.68
C GLY A 178 14.36 7.05 -25.94
N LYS A 179 15.41 6.54 -26.61
CA LYS A 179 16.77 6.51 -26.07
C LYS A 179 17.28 7.94 -25.77
N GLN A 180 17.09 8.88 -26.69
CA GLN A 180 17.52 10.26 -26.51
C GLN A 180 16.79 10.93 -25.33
N ILE A 181 15.49 10.70 -25.22
CA ILE A 181 14.65 11.23 -24.14
C ILE A 181 15.05 10.61 -22.81
N TYR A 182 15.29 9.29 -22.76
CA TYR A 182 15.75 8.58 -21.56
C TYR A 182 16.98 9.22 -20.97
N MET A 183 17.96 9.62 -21.81
CA MET A 183 19.17 10.31 -21.39
C MET A 183 18.89 11.78 -21.03
N LYS A 184 18.13 12.51 -21.87
CA LYS A 184 17.83 13.94 -21.68
C LYS A 184 17.02 14.19 -20.41
N ALA A 185 16.05 13.33 -20.12
CA ALA A 185 15.21 13.41 -18.93
C ALA A 185 15.85 12.72 -17.71
N GLN A 186 17.14 12.33 -17.81
CA GLN A 186 17.94 11.74 -16.72
C GLN A 186 17.31 10.49 -16.09
N CYS A 187 16.61 9.67 -16.87
CA CYS A 187 16.05 8.42 -16.40
C CYS A 187 17.15 7.44 -15.96
N ASP A 188 18.31 7.50 -16.62
CA ASP A 188 19.52 6.72 -16.34
C ASP A 188 20.13 7.02 -14.97
N PHE A 189 19.90 8.20 -14.40
CA PHE A 189 20.36 8.56 -13.05
C PHE A 189 19.79 7.61 -11.99
N CYS A 190 18.51 7.25 -12.11
CA CYS A 190 17.83 6.35 -11.19
C CYS A 190 17.81 4.90 -11.68
N HIS A 191 17.57 4.69 -12.98
CA HIS A 191 17.36 3.36 -13.53
C HIS A 191 18.62 2.75 -14.18
N GLY A 192 19.71 3.49 -14.24
CA GLY A 192 20.96 3.06 -14.88
C GLY A 192 20.92 3.15 -16.41
N LEU A 193 22.12 3.21 -17.03
CA LEU A 193 22.27 3.12 -18.48
C LEU A 193 21.90 1.73 -19.01
N ASP A 194 22.08 0.72 -18.18
CA ASP A 194 21.73 -0.68 -18.43
C ASP A 194 20.31 -1.04 -17.97
N GLY A 195 19.56 -0.09 -17.40
CA GLY A 195 18.22 -0.26 -16.89
C GLY A 195 18.09 -1.23 -15.72
N ALA A 196 19.20 -1.58 -15.08
CA ALA A 196 19.22 -2.51 -13.94
C ALA A 196 18.68 -1.90 -12.65
N GLY A 197 18.57 -0.56 -12.59
CA GLY A 197 18.18 0.16 -11.39
C GLY A 197 19.18 0.04 -10.25
N ILE A 198 18.76 0.42 -9.06
CA ILE A 198 19.51 0.26 -7.81
C ILE A 198 18.56 -0.36 -6.77
N PRO A 199 18.25 -1.66 -6.89
CA PRO A 199 17.31 -2.31 -5.96
C PRO A 199 17.82 -2.27 -4.51
N PRO A 200 16.96 -2.06 -3.51
CA PRO A 200 15.51 -1.91 -3.61
C PRO A 200 15.04 -0.46 -3.85
N ALA A 201 15.94 0.51 -3.99
CA ALA A 201 15.57 1.92 -4.05
C ALA A 201 15.01 2.34 -5.40
N MET A 202 15.58 1.81 -6.50
CA MET A 202 15.18 2.14 -7.87
C MET A 202 14.97 0.86 -8.68
N PRO A 203 13.78 0.65 -9.25
CA PRO A 203 13.44 -0.60 -9.94
C PRO A 203 14.18 -0.77 -11.26
N ALA A 204 14.45 -2.04 -11.61
CA ALA A 204 14.93 -2.40 -12.93
C ALA A 204 13.82 -2.23 -13.97
N LEU A 205 14.13 -1.62 -15.11
CA LEU A 205 13.19 -1.41 -16.22
C LEU A 205 13.29 -2.53 -17.28
N TRP A 206 14.43 -3.17 -17.40
CA TRP A 206 14.67 -4.32 -18.28
C TRP A 206 15.75 -5.24 -17.69
N GLY A 207 16.08 -6.34 -18.40
CA GLY A 207 16.99 -7.34 -17.93
C GLY A 207 16.36 -8.29 -16.91
N ARG A 208 17.19 -9.14 -16.33
CA ARG A 208 16.78 -10.25 -15.46
C ARG A 208 15.92 -9.81 -14.26
N ASN A 209 16.19 -8.65 -13.68
CA ASN A 209 15.55 -8.18 -12.46
C ASN A 209 14.29 -7.34 -12.72
N SER A 210 13.83 -7.26 -13.97
CA SER A 210 12.64 -6.52 -14.36
C SER A 210 11.42 -7.46 -14.44
N PHE A 211 10.24 -6.88 -14.68
CA PHE A 211 9.01 -7.62 -14.95
C PHE A 211 9.11 -8.47 -16.23
N ASN A 212 8.35 -9.55 -16.32
CA ASN A 212 8.33 -10.39 -17.52
C ASN A 212 7.37 -9.87 -18.60
N ASP A 213 7.45 -10.43 -19.81
CA ASP A 213 6.65 -10.03 -20.98
C ASP A 213 5.13 -10.35 -20.85
N GLY A 214 4.71 -11.04 -19.80
CA GLY A 214 3.30 -11.22 -19.44
C GLY A 214 2.75 -10.13 -18.53
N ALA A 215 3.60 -9.22 -18.04
CA ALA A 215 3.19 -8.16 -17.12
C ALA A 215 2.31 -7.09 -17.80
N GLY A 216 1.53 -6.38 -16.99
CA GLY A 216 0.75 -5.26 -17.49
C GLY A 216 1.60 -4.14 -18.08
N MET A 217 2.77 -3.91 -17.49
CA MET A 217 3.74 -2.89 -17.93
C MET A 217 4.45 -3.25 -19.23
N ASP A 218 4.35 -4.47 -19.70
CA ASP A 218 4.82 -4.86 -21.05
C ASP A 218 3.90 -4.37 -22.19
N LYS A 219 2.81 -3.69 -21.87
CA LYS A 219 1.95 -3.04 -22.88
C LYS A 219 2.40 -1.59 -23.10
N PRO A 220 2.74 -1.18 -24.34
CA PRO A 220 3.25 0.17 -24.62
C PRO A 220 2.37 1.29 -24.09
N SER A 221 1.05 1.20 -24.26
CA SER A 221 0.11 2.22 -23.78
C SER A 221 0.07 2.33 -22.26
N LYS A 222 0.28 1.23 -21.53
CA LYS A 222 0.35 1.26 -20.06
C LYS A 222 1.66 1.83 -19.56
N MET A 223 2.78 1.43 -20.17
CA MET A 223 4.09 1.98 -19.84
C MET A 223 4.12 3.48 -20.15
N ALA A 224 3.65 3.91 -21.31
CA ALA A 224 3.59 5.32 -21.67
C ALA A 224 2.73 6.14 -20.70
N ALA A 225 1.54 5.64 -20.34
CA ALA A 225 0.68 6.29 -19.35
C ALA A 225 1.35 6.41 -17.97
N TYR A 226 2.05 5.36 -17.55
CA TYR A 226 2.79 5.37 -16.29
C TYR A 226 3.94 6.39 -16.31
N VAL A 227 4.75 6.37 -17.37
CA VAL A 227 5.87 7.29 -17.59
C VAL A 227 5.37 8.73 -17.61
N PHE A 228 4.35 9.05 -18.38
CA PHE A 228 3.78 10.39 -18.50
C PHE A 228 3.35 10.98 -17.15
N HIS A 229 2.63 10.19 -16.35
CA HIS A 229 2.04 10.70 -15.12
C HIS A 229 2.96 10.66 -13.91
N ASN A 230 3.98 9.79 -13.91
CA ASN A 230 4.75 9.51 -12.70
C ASN A 230 6.27 9.71 -12.85
N MET A 231 6.78 9.83 -14.08
CA MET A 231 8.22 9.89 -14.34
C MET A 231 8.61 11.14 -15.16
N PRO A 232 9.78 11.73 -14.86
CA PRO A 232 10.64 11.47 -13.69
C PRO A 232 9.93 11.82 -12.38
N GLN A 233 10.18 11.07 -11.30
CA GLN A 233 9.47 11.31 -10.01
C GLN A 233 9.70 12.71 -9.41
N ASN A 234 10.83 13.34 -9.71
CA ASN A 234 11.13 14.71 -9.31
C ASN A 234 10.44 15.77 -10.19
N SER A 235 9.85 15.38 -11.33
CA SER A 235 9.13 16.27 -12.25
C SER A 235 8.03 15.50 -13.01
N PRO A 236 7.00 14.96 -12.31
CA PRO A 236 5.93 14.22 -12.96
C PRO A 236 5.18 15.10 -13.97
N GLY A 237 4.80 14.51 -15.12
CA GLY A 237 4.08 15.22 -16.17
C GLY A 237 4.91 16.19 -17.01
N SER A 238 6.24 16.18 -16.86
CA SER A 238 7.14 17.05 -17.66
C SER A 238 7.35 16.54 -19.10
N LEU A 239 7.06 15.28 -19.37
CA LEU A 239 7.11 14.70 -20.71
C LEU A 239 5.79 14.90 -21.44
N THR A 240 5.86 15.10 -22.76
CA THR A 240 4.67 15.02 -23.61
C THR A 240 4.17 13.56 -23.75
N PRO A 241 2.91 13.33 -24.12
CA PRO A 241 2.43 11.97 -24.41
C PRO A 241 3.28 11.23 -25.43
N GLN A 242 3.76 11.92 -26.49
CA GLN A 242 4.62 11.30 -27.51
C GLN A 242 5.98 10.88 -26.92
N GLU A 243 6.61 11.74 -26.13
CA GLU A 243 7.88 11.41 -25.46
C GLU A 243 7.72 10.23 -24.51
N ALA A 244 6.62 10.14 -23.79
CA ALA A 244 6.32 8.99 -22.93
C ALA A 244 6.17 7.67 -23.72
N TYR A 245 5.53 7.71 -24.90
CA TYR A 245 5.48 6.55 -25.79
C TYR A 245 6.84 6.21 -26.39
N ASP A 246 7.66 7.18 -26.73
CA ASP A 246 9.02 6.96 -27.23
C ASP A 246 9.89 6.29 -26.18
N VAL A 247 9.85 6.77 -24.93
CA VAL A 247 10.54 6.13 -23.78
C VAL A 247 10.02 4.73 -23.55
N ALA A 248 8.70 4.51 -23.61
CA ALA A 248 8.11 3.17 -23.48
C ALA A 248 8.63 2.23 -24.57
N ALA A 249 8.72 2.69 -25.83
CA ALA A 249 9.26 1.92 -26.96
C ALA A 249 10.74 1.57 -26.73
N TYR A 250 11.54 2.49 -26.21
CA TYR A 250 12.94 2.23 -25.86
C TYR A 250 13.06 1.16 -24.76
N ILE A 251 12.30 1.26 -23.67
CA ILE A 251 12.29 0.28 -22.59
C ILE A 251 11.84 -1.10 -23.11
N HIS A 252 10.82 -1.16 -23.97
CA HIS A 252 10.33 -2.43 -24.53
C HIS A 252 11.25 -3.04 -25.58
N SER A 253 12.17 -2.26 -26.18
CA SER A 253 13.19 -2.81 -27.09
C SER A 253 14.25 -3.64 -26.38
N LYS A 254 14.27 -3.63 -25.03
CA LYS A 254 15.28 -4.31 -24.23
C LYS A 254 14.82 -5.70 -23.79
N PRO A 255 15.76 -6.64 -23.58
CA PRO A 255 15.43 -7.99 -23.14
C PRO A 255 14.84 -7.97 -21.72
N ARG A 256 13.92 -8.91 -21.46
CA ARG A 256 13.28 -9.13 -20.17
C ARG A 256 12.94 -10.59 -19.96
N PRO A 257 12.62 -11.03 -18.72
CA PRO A 257 12.21 -12.40 -18.45
C PRO A 257 10.98 -12.80 -19.27
N LYS A 258 10.89 -14.06 -19.63
CA LYS A 258 9.73 -14.61 -20.32
C LYS A 258 8.68 -15.06 -19.31
N PHE A 259 7.42 -14.78 -19.61
CA PHE A 259 6.30 -15.28 -18.84
C PHE A 259 6.20 -16.80 -18.97
N ASN A 260 6.05 -17.49 -17.84
CA ASN A 260 5.82 -18.93 -17.85
C ASN A 260 4.35 -19.23 -18.14
N PRO A 261 4.03 -19.87 -19.30
CA PRO A 261 2.64 -20.11 -19.71
C PRO A 261 1.88 -21.08 -18.81
N ILE A 262 2.55 -21.80 -17.91
CA ILE A 262 1.87 -22.66 -16.90
C ILE A 262 0.94 -21.81 -15.99
N TYR A 263 1.24 -20.51 -15.85
CA TYR A 263 0.48 -19.57 -15.03
C TYR A 263 -0.55 -18.74 -15.82
N LYS A 264 -0.93 -19.18 -17.04
CA LYS A 264 -1.86 -18.42 -17.90
C LYS A 264 -3.25 -18.21 -17.29
N SER A 265 -3.65 -19.05 -16.34
CA SER A 265 -4.92 -18.96 -15.63
C SER A 265 -4.95 -17.88 -14.55
N TYR A 266 -3.81 -17.29 -14.21
CA TYR A 266 -3.73 -16.11 -13.38
C TYR A 266 -3.85 -14.83 -14.18
#